data_71d5ad056a21ea896bd734ef537f889b
#
_entry.id   71d5ad056a21ea896bd734ef537f889b
#
_cell.length_a   1.000
_cell.length_b   1.000
_cell.length_c   1.000
_cell.angle_alpha   90.00
_cell.angle_beta   90.00
_cell.angle_gamma   90.00
#
_symmetry.space_group_name_H-M   'P 1'
#
loop_
_entity.id
_entity.type
_entity.pdbx_description
1 polymer ?
#
loop_
_entity_poly.entity_id
_entity_poly.type
_entity_poly.pdbx_seq_one_letter_code
_entity_poly.pdbx_strand_id
1 'polypeptide(L)'
;AGTARGAPTREATREMRAMLARAATRARGAVTRACARERWRRCQGEAASGTRAAGAGRRERARRWSASASGDERSENARAETSGRVAAPVTGAKQRLDELTVARNPELSRNVAQSWIAQGKVLVDGQPVTKAGTKLKPSVKIEVIAEQPKFVCRAGLKLEKALAHFGVDVSGCTALDSGLSTGGFTDCLLQSGAKKVYGVDVGYGQVAEKIRQDERVIIMERTNLRYVTDLPDIVDVVTLDLSFISVLKVLPAICRILKPGGTMLVLIKPQFEAKRSQIGSKGVVRDANVHKEVIENVIQGAKLYGFEYIDHTTSPIKGAKEGNTEFLAHFTMSLDGPPPEILQNTVEVEEDE
;
A
#
# COMPACT_ATOMS: atom_id res chain seq x y z
N ALA A 1 -3.65 -0.55 69.31
CA ALA A 1 -4.50 -0.89 68.17
C ALA A 1 -3.61 -0.93 66.93
N GLY A 2 -3.16 -2.11 66.55
CA GLY A 2 -2.33 -2.32 65.34
C GLY A 2 -3.25 -2.72 64.21
N THR A 3 -3.26 -1.92 63.14
CA THR A 3 -3.95 -2.23 61.87
C THR A 3 -3.06 -3.19 61.05
N ALA A 4 -3.42 -4.46 61.01
CA ALA A 4 -2.83 -5.43 60.12
C ALA A 4 -3.20 -5.06 58.64
N ARG A 5 -2.21 -4.72 57.82
CA ARG A 5 -2.37 -4.58 56.37
C ARG A 5 -2.59 -5.99 55.81
N GLY A 6 -3.81 -6.22 55.26
CA GLY A 6 -4.15 -7.49 54.64
C GLY A 6 -3.21 -7.82 53.46
N ALA A 7 -2.81 -9.07 53.35
CA ALA A 7 -2.01 -9.56 52.25
C ALA A 7 -2.79 -9.43 50.92
N PRO A 8 -2.12 -9.11 49.81
CA PRO A 8 -2.77 -8.96 48.51
C PRO A 8 -3.41 -10.28 48.07
N THR A 9 -4.60 -10.19 47.45
CA THR A 9 -5.32 -11.36 46.96
C THR A 9 -4.53 -12.07 45.85
N ARG A 10 -4.71 -13.38 45.71
CA ARG A 10 -4.05 -14.16 44.63
C ARG A 10 -4.26 -13.60 43.25
N GLU A 11 -5.38 -12.97 43.03
CA GLU A 11 -5.77 -12.33 41.75
C GLU A 11 -4.96 -11.03 41.52
N ALA A 12 -4.85 -10.16 42.52
CA ALA A 12 -4.02 -8.96 42.46
C ALA A 12 -2.53 -9.29 42.22
N THR A 13 -2.03 -10.40 42.82
CA THR A 13 -0.67 -10.87 42.63
C THR A 13 -0.45 -11.40 41.20
N ARG A 14 -1.47 -12.04 40.58
CA ARG A 14 -1.44 -12.54 39.21
C ARG A 14 -1.45 -11.42 38.18
N GLU A 15 -2.30 -10.40 38.40
CA GLU A 15 -2.35 -9.21 37.53
C GLU A 15 -1.05 -8.39 37.61
N MET A 16 -0.50 -8.19 38.78
CA MET A 16 0.77 -7.48 38.96
C MET A 16 1.93 -8.23 38.28
N ARG A 17 1.98 -9.55 38.35
CA ARG A 17 2.97 -10.37 37.61
C ARG A 17 2.80 -10.26 36.12
N ALA A 18 1.57 -10.26 35.61
CA ALA A 18 1.28 -10.08 34.18
C ALA A 18 1.67 -8.67 33.68
N MET A 19 1.42 -7.63 34.49
CA MET A 19 1.82 -6.25 34.18
C MET A 19 3.34 -6.07 34.17
N LEU A 20 4.06 -6.67 35.15
CA LEU A 20 5.51 -6.65 35.20
C LEU A 20 6.15 -7.46 34.05
N ALA A 21 5.55 -8.58 33.63
CA ALA A 21 5.99 -9.33 32.47
C ALA A 21 5.85 -8.54 31.19
N ARG A 22 4.72 -7.84 31.00
CA ARG A 22 4.49 -6.95 29.83
C ARG A 22 5.45 -5.76 29.83
N ALA A 23 5.75 -5.16 30.98
CA ALA A 23 6.72 -4.08 31.10
C ALA A 23 8.15 -4.56 30.81
N ALA A 24 8.54 -5.75 31.30
CA ALA A 24 9.84 -6.36 31.02
C ALA A 24 10.01 -6.68 29.52
N THR A 25 8.95 -7.18 28.85
CA THR A 25 8.96 -7.44 27.41
C THR A 25 9.09 -6.13 26.60
N ARG A 26 8.39 -5.06 27.00
CA ARG A 26 8.54 -3.73 26.38
C ARG A 26 9.95 -3.15 26.57
N ALA A 27 10.53 -3.28 27.76
CA ALA A 27 11.89 -2.79 28.06
C ALA A 27 12.95 -3.57 27.27
N ARG A 28 12.85 -4.90 27.20
CA ARG A 28 13.74 -5.73 26.38
C ARG A 28 13.63 -5.38 24.90
N GLY A 29 12.41 -5.19 24.38
CA GLY A 29 12.20 -4.77 22.99
C GLY A 29 12.73 -3.36 22.66
N ALA A 30 12.84 -2.46 23.63
CA ALA A 30 13.44 -1.13 23.43
C ALA A 30 14.98 -1.20 23.40
N VAL A 31 15.58 -1.97 24.30
CA VAL A 31 17.05 -2.16 24.37
C VAL A 31 17.56 -2.92 23.14
N THR A 32 16.86 -3.98 22.72
CA THR A 32 17.23 -4.73 21.51
C THR A 32 17.10 -3.90 20.23
N ARG A 33 16.08 -3.03 20.13
CA ARG A 33 15.92 -2.11 18.99
C ARG A 33 17.07 -1.08 18.91
N ALA A 34 17.54 -0.57 20.01
CA ALA A 34 18.68 0.35 20.03
C ALA A 34 19.97 -0.36 19.58
N CYS A 35 20.22 -1.57 20.08
CA CYS A 35 21.39 -2.37 19.75
C CYS A 35 21.38 -2.86 18.29
N ALA A 36 20.22 -3.24 17.75
CA ALA A 36 20.06 -3.62 16.34
C ALA A 36 20.31 -2.43 15.38
N ARG A 37 19.86 -1.22 15.73
CA ARG A 37 20.15 0.00 14.96
C ARG A 37 21.64 0.33 14.91
N GLU A 38 22.35 0.13 16.01
CA GLU A 38 23.79 0.39 16.08
C GLU A 38 24.61 -0.65 15.30
N ARG A 39 24.23 -1.93 15.39
CA ARG A 39 24.84 -3.02 14.63
C ARG A 39 24.61 -2.86 13.12
N TRP A 40 23.38 -2.48 12.72
CA TRP A 40 23.04 -2.18 11.33
C TRP A 40 23.83 -1.00 10.74
N ARG A 41 23.99 0.11 11.49
CA ARG A 41 24.83 1.24 11.07
C ARG A 41 26.29 0.84 10.89
N ARG A 42 26.81 -0.08 11.70
CA ARG A 42 28.16 -0.60 11.59
C ARG A 42 28.34 -1.44 10.32
N CYS A 43 27.41 -2.34 9.99
CA CYS A 43 27.43 -3.10 8.75
C CYS A 43 27.36 -2.21 7.50
N GLN A 44 26.60 -1.11 7.53
CA GLN A 44 26.58 -0.14 6.42
C GLN A 44 27.86 0.70 6.33
N GLY A 45 28.50 1.01 7.44
CA GLY A 45 29.80 1.70 7.47
C GLY A 45 30.92 0.86 6.85
N GLU A 46 30.91 -0.44 7.06
CA GLU A 46 31.90 -1.39 6.48
C GLU A 46 31.67 -1.61 4.99
N ALA A 47 30.42 -1.65 4.51
CA ALA A 47 30.11 -1.74 3.08
C ALA A 47 30.49 -0.44 2.32
N ALA A 48 30.42 0.73 2.95
CA ALA A 48 30.83 2.00 2.36
C ALA A 48 32.36 2.18 2.29
N SER A 49 33.13 1.48 3.11
CA SER A 49 34.61 1.58 3.12
C SER A 49 35.30 0.65 2.11
N GLY A 50 34.58 -0.36 1.56
CA GLY A 50 35.12 -1.33 0.59
C GLY A 50 35.12 -0.89 -0.89
N THR A 51 34.48 0.25 -1.26
CA THR A 51 34.28 0.63 -2.67
C THR A 51 35.09 1.86 -3.12
N ARG A 52 36.29 2.08 -2.58
CA ARG A 52 37.17 3.19 -2.99
C ARG A 52 38.21 2.85 -4.08
N ALA A 53 37.95 1.93 -4.96
CA ALA A 53 38.90 1.64 -6.05
C ALA A 53 38.24 1.14 -7.34
N ALA A 54 37.19 1.79 -7.85
CA ALA A 54 36.80 1.66 -9.28
C ALA A 54 35.67 2.65 -9.61
N GLY A 55 35.99 3.87 -10.05
CA GLY A 55 34.93 4.82 -10.38
C GLY A 55 35.34 6.14 -11.00
N ALA A 56 36.28 6.12 -11.95
CA ALA A 56 36.60 7.29 -12.77
C ALA A 56 36.02 7.20 -14.19
N GLY A 57 34.74 6.84 -14.33
CA GLY A 57 34.16 6.65 -15.67
C GLY A 57 32.67 6.97 -15.83
N ARG A 58 31.99 7.50 -14.82
CA ARG A 58 30.52 7.67 -14.88
C ARG A 58 30.01 9.09 -14.60
N ARG A 59 30.79 10.15 -14.81
CA ARG A 59 30.35 11.55 -14.59
C ARG A 59 29.90 12.30 -15.85
N GLU A 60 29.77 11.66 -17.00
CA GLU A 60 29.48 12.38 -18.26
C GLU A 60 28.07 12.18 -18.83
N ARG A 61 27.18 11.43 -18.18
CA ARG A 61 25.79 11.25 -18.65
C ARG A 61 24.70 12.03 -17.90
N ALA A 62 25.06 12.73 -16.83
CA ALA A 62 24.07 13.50 -16.04
C ALA A 62 23.97 14.99 -16.41
N ARG A 63 24.69 15.47 -17.45
CA ARG A 63 24.74 16.90 -17.84
C ARG A 63 24.03 17.25 -19.15
N ARG A 64 23.10 16.45 -19.63
CA ARG A 64 22.43 16.72 -20.91
C ARG A 64 20.92 16.98 -20.83
N TRP A 65 20.40 17.29 -19.66
CA TRP A 65 18.96 17.60 -19.52
C TRP A 65 18.63 18.91 -18.78
N SER A 66 19.55 19.85 -18.78
CA SER A 66 19.30 21.20 -18.25
C SER A 66 19.85 22.27 -19.19
N ALA A 67 19.25 22.44 -20.37
CA ALA A 67 19.41 23.61 -21.19
C ALA A 67 18.35 23.64 -22.30
N SER A 68 17.14 24.10 -22.00
CA SER A 68 16.28 24.84 -22.97
C SER A 68 15.03 25.36 -22.27
N ALA A 69 15.14 26.46 -21.61
CA ALA A 69 14.04 27.40 -21.35
C ALA A 69 14.65 28.74 -20.91
N SER A 70 14.90 29.60 -21.88
CA SER A 70 15.19 31.01 -21.64
C SER A 70 14.41 31.86 -22.65
N GLY A 71 13.67 32.82 -22.13
CA GLY A 71 13.12 33.97 -22.88
C GLY A 71 11.63 33.88 -23.12
N ASP A 72 10.79 34.62 -22.42
CA ASP A 72 10.56 36.02 -22.64
C ASP A 72 9.75 36.63 -21.48
N GLU A 73 10.27 37.67 -20.88
CA GLU A 73 9.55 38.57 -19.98
C GLU A 73 8.84 39.64 -20.81
N ARG A 74 7.53 39.84 -20.58
CA ARG A 74 6.91 41.19 -20.62
C ARG A 74 5.58 41.23 -19.89
N SER A 75 5.65 41.93 -18.78
CA SER A 75 4.67 42.83 -18.14
C SER A 75 3.26 42.97 -18.76
N GLU A 76 2.19 42.87 -17.95
CA GLU A 76 1.55 44.09 -17.40
C GLU A 76 0.36 43.75 -16.48
N ASN A 77 0.21 44.55 -15.47
CA ASN A 77 -0.85 44.65 -14.48
C ASN A 77 -2.28 44.69 -15.07
N ALA A 78 -3.22 43.95 -14.46
CA ALA A 78 -4.58 44.43 -14.28
C ALA A 78 -5.27 43.77 -13.08
N ARG A 79 -5.84 44.62 -12.25
CA ARG A 79 -6.47 44.40 -10.95
C ARG A 79 -7.67 43.46 -11.02
N ALA A 80 -7.86 42.74 -9.90
CA ALA A 80 -9.04 42.00 -9.52
C ALA A 80 -10.32 42.87 -9.49
N GLU A 81 -11.40 42.33 -10.02
CA GLU A 81 -12.75 42.61 -9.53
C GLU A 81 -13.53 41.31 -9.46
N THR A 82 -13.83 40.90 -8.22
CA THR A 82 -14.76 39.84 -7.89
C THR A 82 -16.17 40.32 -8.17
N SER A 83 -16.81 39.81 -9.23
CA SER A 83 -18.24 39.87 -9.38
C SER A 83 -18.81 38.47 -9.55
N GLY A 84 -19.65 38.07 -8.61
CA GLY A 84 -20.41 36.84 -8.66
C GLY A 84 -21.24 36.74 -9.95
N ARG A 85 -20.81 35.89 -10.86
CA ARG A 85 -21.64 35.50 -12.00
C ARG A 85 -22.56 34.37 -11.56
N VAL A 86 -23.79 34.72 -11.28
CA VAL A 86 -24.93 33.81 -11.36
C VAL A 86 -24.97 33.28 -12.80
N ALA A 87 -24.73 31.98 -12.95
CA ALA A 87 -24.74 31.34 -14.25
C ALA A 87 -26.12 31.48 -14.92
N ALA A 88 -26.16 32.10 -16.06
CA ALA A 88 -27.35 32.22 -16.91
C ALA A 88 -27.89 30.83 -17.30
N PRO A 89 -29.20 30.65 -17.54
CA PRO A 89 -29.78 29.38 -17.96
C PRO A 89 -29.23 28.98 -19.34
N VAL A 90 -28.42 27.92 -19.35
CA VAL A 90 -27.88 27.37 -20.59
C VAL A 90 -28.99 26.63 -21.33
N THR A 91 -29.59 27.28 -22.32
CA THR A 91 -30.40 26.64 -23.35
C THR A 91 -29.46 25.84 -24.25
N GLY A 92 -29.05 24.67 -23.83
CA GLY A 92 -27.99 23.91 -24.46
C GLY A 92 -28.46 22.57 -24.99
N ALA A 93 -27.77 22.09 -26.05
CA ALA A 93 -27.93 20.74 -26.58
C ALA A 93 -27.89 19.68 -25.47
N LYS A 94 -28.62 18.56 -25.64
CA LYS A 94 -28.62 17.46 -24.71
C LYS A 94 -27.18 16.91 -24.50
N GLN A 95 -26.74 16.79 -23.26
CA GLN A 95 -25.43 16.28 -22.86
C GLN A 95 -25.58 14.92 -22.23
N ARG A 96 -24.51 14.15 -22.19
CA ARG A 96 -24.49 12.83 -21.52
C ARG A 96 -24.59 12.99 -20.02
N LEU A 97 -25.27 12.05 -19.35
CA LEU A 97 -25.44 12.07 -17.90
C LEU A 97 -24.08 12.00 -17.18
N ASP A 98 -23.13 11.16 -17.66
CA ASP A 98 -21.80 11.09 -17.05
C ASP A 98 -21.04 12.42 -17.13
N GLU A 99 -21.15 13.15 -18.24
CA GLU A 99 -20.56 14.49 -18.43
C GLU A 99 -21.21 15.53 -17.53
N LEU A 100 -22.54 15.55 -17.48
CA LEU A 100 -23.28 16.46 -16.60
C LEU A 100 -23.01 16.20 -15.12
N THR A 101 -22.86 14.92 -14.72
CA THR A 101 -22.55 14.55 -13.34
C THR A 101 -21.18 15.07 -12.93
N VAL A 102 -20.15 14.88 -13.76
CA VAL A 102 -18.79 15.40 -13.50
C VAL A 102 -18.76 16.92 -13.51
N ALA A 103 -19.44 17.57 -14.46
CA ALA A 103 -19.48 19.04 -14.52
C ALA A 103 -20.07 19.69 -13.25
N ARG A 104 -20.96 18.98 -12.54
CA ARG A 104 -21.56 19.46 -11.27
C ARG A 104 -20.85 19.00 -10.02
N ASN A 105 -20.00 17.98 -10.16
CA ASN A 105 -19.19 17.41 -9.08
C ASN A 105 -17.75 17.28 -9.59
N PRO A 106 -16.97 18.38 -9.66
CA PRO A 106 -15.64 18.40 -10.27
C PRO A 106 -14.63 17.47 -9.59
N GLU A 107 -14.90 17.10 -8.33
CA GLU A 107 -14.12 16.16 -7.55
C GLU A 107 -14.27 14.70 -8.04
N LEU A 108 -15.27 14.40 -8.87
CA LEU A 108 -15.51 13.06 -9.39
C LEU A 108 -14.77 12.82 -10.70
N SER A 109 -14.04 11.72 -10.78
CA SER A 109 -13.58 11.24 -12.07
C SER A 109 -14.74 10.69 -12.90
N ARG A 110 -14.63 10.75 -14.23
CA ARG A 110 -15.66 10.23 -15.15
C ARG A 110 -15.94 8.74 -14.90
N ASN A 111 -14.92 7.95 -14.57
CA ASN A 111 -15.08 6.52 -14.27
C ASN A 111 -15.90 6.29 -13.00
N VAL A 112 -15.71 7.09 -11.97
CA VAL A 112 -16.50 7.04 -10.72
C VAL A 112 -17.95 7.43 -11.02
N ALA A 113 -18.18 8.52 -11.75
CA ALA A 113 -19.51 8.95 -12.15
C ALA A 113 -20.26 7.86 -12.94
N GLN A 114 -19.60 7.23 -13.91
CA GLN A 114 -20.18 6.11 -14.69
C GLN A 114 -20.52 4.90 -13.81
N SER A 115 -19.64 4.57 -12.86
CA SER A 115 -19.88 3.48 -11.91
C SER A 115 -21.08 3.75 -11.01
N TRP A 116 -21.22 4.98 -10.49
CA TRP A 116 -22.35 5.36 -9.64
C TRP A 116 -23.67 5.41 -10.42
N ILE A 117 -23.63 5.88 -11.68
CA ILE A 117 -24.78 5.84 -12.56
C ILE A 117 -25.22 4.39 -12.79
N ALA A 118 -24.29 3.49 -13.13
CA ALA A 118 -24.60 2.08 -13.35
C ALA A 118 -25.19 1.40 -12.09
N GLN A 119 -24.82 1.87 -10.91
CA GLN A 119 -25.36 1.39 -9.62
C GLN A 119 -26.68 2.05 -9.22
N GLY A 120 -27.24 2.97 -10.04
CA GLY A 120 -28.46 3.70 -9.72
C GLY A 120 -28.30 4.75 -8.61
N LYS A 121 -27.06 5.14 -8.27
CA LYS A 121 -26.75 6.12 -7.22
C LYS A 121 -26.76 7.57 -7.71
N VAL A 122 -27.09 7.80 -8.97
CA VAL A 122 -27.29 9.11 -9.56
C VAL A 122 -28.76 9.27 -9.92
N LEU A 123 -29.41 10.21 -9.29
CA LEU A 123 -30.81 10.53 -9.52
C LEU A 123 -30.93 11.70 -10.50
N VAL A 124 -31.85 11.58 -11.44
CA VAL A 124 -32.24 12.64 -12.35
C VAL A 124 -33.70 12.98 -12.04
N ASP A 125 -33.97 14.20 -11.62
CA ASP A 125 -35.30 14.64 -11.17
C ASP A 125 -35.94 13.66 -10.17
N GLY A 126 -35.10 13.15 -9.22
CA GLY A 126 -35.49 12.22 -8.16
C GLY A 126 -35.59 10.75 -8.59
N GLN A 127 -35.34 10.39 -9.86
CA GLN A 127 -35.42 9.01 -10.35
C GLN A 127 -34.03 8.47 -10.69
N PRO A 128 -33.70 7.21 -10.32
CA PRO A 128 -32.40 6.60 -10.62
C PRO A 128 -32.27 6.33 -12.13
N VAL A 129 -31.16 6.77 -12.71
CA VAL A 129 -30.80 6.50 -14.10
C VAL A 129 -29.54 5.65 -14.13
N THR A 130 -29.57 4.49 -14.81
CA THR A 130 -28.48 3.52 -14.81
C THR A 130 -27.60 3.54 -16.06
N LYS A 131 -27.96 4.33 -17.07
CA LYS A 131 -27.19 4.43 -18.34
C LYS A 131 -26.41 5.74 -18.39
N ALA A 132 -25.09 5.67 -18.26
CA ALA A 132 -24.19 6.82 -18.25
C ALA A 132 -24.27 7.69 -19.52
N GLY A 133 -24.54 7.07 -20.67
CA GLY A 133 -24.70 7.76 -21.95
C GLY A 133 -26.06 8.43 -22.19
N THR A 134 -27.00 8.41 -21.24
CA THR A 134 -28.32 9.04 -21.37
C THR A 134 -28.16 10.52 -21.64
N LYS A 135 -28.76 10.99 -22.77
CA LYS A 135 -28.70 12.41 -23.18
C LYS A 135 -29.82 13.20 -22.51
N LEU A 136 -29.46 14.15 -21.67
CA LEU A 136 -30.37 14.97 -20.86
C LEU A 136 -30.17 16.47 -21.17
N LYS A 137 -31.19 17.26 -20.91
CA LYS A 137 -31.05 18.72 -20.94
C LYS A 137 -30.18 19.18 -19.77
N PRO A 138 -29.32 20.19 -19.94
CA PRO A 138 -28.51 20.70 -18.81
C PRO A 138 -29.33 21.24 -17.63
N SER A 139 -30.62 21.50 -17.80
CA SER A 139 -31.52 22.01 -16.77
C SER A 139 -32.06 20.95 -15.80
N VAL A 140 -31.90 19.63 -16.08
CA VAL A 140 -32.39 18.56 -15.19
C VAL A 140 -31.69 18.61 -13.82
N LYS A 141 -32.37 18.28 -12.75
CA LYS A 141 -31.78 18.17 -11.42
C LYS A 141 -31.03 16.86 -11.36
N ILE A 142 -29.72 16.90 -11.03
CA ILE A 142 -28.89 15.71 -10.79
C ILE A 142 -28.51 15.70 -9.33
N GLU A 143 -28.79 14.60 -8.65
CA GLU A 143 -28.41 14.32 -7.27
C GLU A 143 -27.57 13.05 -7.22
N VAL A 144 -26.43 13.12 -6.53
CA VAL A 144 -25.57 11.96 -6.29
C VAL A 144 -25.80 11.52 -4.86
N ILE A 145 -26.36 10.32 -4.68
CA ILE A 145 -26.65 9.71 -3.36
C ILE A 145 -25.54 8.73 -2.94
N ALA A 146 -24.42 8.69 -3.68
CA ALA A 146 -23.28 7.88 -3.34
C ALA A 146 -22.34 8.63 -2.40
N GLU A 147 -21.85 7.95 -1.39
CA GLU A 147 -20.71 8.43 -0.62
C GLU A 147 -19.44 8.36 -1.46
N GLN A 148 -18.58 9.36 -1.35
CA GLN A 148 -17.29 9.33 -2.02
C GLN A 148 -16.48 8.14 -1.52
N PRO A 149 -15.80 7.39 -2.41
CA PRO A 149 -14.93 6.32 -1.97
C PRO A 149 -13.82 6.87 -1.06
N LYS A 150 -13.63 6.24 0.09
CA LYS A 150 -12.59 6.64 1.05
C LYS A 150 -11.19 6.64 0.43
N PHE A 151 -10.92 5.68 -0.47
CA PHE A 151 -9.64 5.50 -1.15
C PHE A 151 -9.82 5.54 -2.68
N VAL A 152 -8.74 5.79 -3.42
CA VAL A 152 -8.74 5.83 -4.89
C VAL A 152 -9.28 4.54 -5.54
N CYS A 153 -9.22 3.41 -4.81
CA CYS A 153 -9.91 2.18 -5.18
C CYS A 153 -10.22 1.33 -3.94
N ARG A 154 -11.10 0.32 -4.12
CA ARG A 154 -11.56 -0.55 -3.02
C ARG A 154 -10.46 -1.36 -2.32
N ALA A 155 -9.29 -1.53 -2.95
CA ALA A 155 -8.17 -2.24 -2.35
C ALA A 155 -7.71 -1.58 -1.04
N GLY A 156 -7.79 -0.25 -0.92
CA GLY A 156 -7.45 0.48 0.30
C GLY A 156 -8.19 -0.02 1.55
N LEU A 157 -9.43 -0.50 1.40
CA LEU A 157 -10.20 -1.09 2.50
C LEU A 157 -9.57 -2.38 3.06
N LYS A 158 -8.81 -3.12 2.24
CA LYS A 158 -8.09 -4.31 2.70
C LYS A 158 -6.97 -3.91 3.65
N LEU A 159 -6.14 -2.94 3.22
CA LEU A 159 -5.03 -2.47 4.05
C LEU A 159 -5.53 -1.76 5.32
N GLU A 160 -6.58 -0.97 5.23
CA GLU A 160 -7.22 -0.35 6.39
C GLU A 160 -7.63 -1.39 7.44
N LYS A 161 -8.24 -2.50 6.98
CA LYS A 161 -8.57 -3.63 7.86
C LYS A 161 -7.33 -4.24 8.49
N ALA A 162 -6.25 -4.41 7.73
CA ALA A 162 -4.99 -4.97 8.24
C ALA A 162 -4.38 -4.07 9.31
N LEU A 163 -4.26 -2.76 9.05
CA LEU A 163 -3.71 -1.79 10.01
C LEU A 163 -4.52 -1.78 11.31
N ALA A 164 -5.85 -1.75 11.19
CA ALA A 164 -6.74 -1.74 12.37
C ALA A 164 -6.71 -3.05 13.14
N HIS A 165 -6.73 -4.22 12.45
CA HIS A 165 -6.78 -5.53 13.08
C HIS A 165 -5.47 -5.87 13.80
N PHE A 166 -4.33 -5.58 13.16
CA PHE A 166 -3.01 -5.90 13.71
C PHE A 166 -2.46 -4.80 14.62
N GLY A 167 -3.12 -3.65 14.72
CA GLY A 167 -2.65 -2.50 15.50
C GLY A 167 -1.34 -1.93 14.97
N VAL A 168 -1.14 -1.94 13.66
CA VAL A 168 0.08 -1.41 13.02
C VAL A 168 -0.07 0.08 12.80
N ASP A 169 0.83 0.87 13.39
CA ASP A 169 0.95 2.30 13.16
C ASP A 169 2.02 2.57 12.09
N VAL A 170 1.61 3.23 11.01
CA VAL A 170 2.48 3.62 9.89
C VAL A 170 2.81 5.11 9.86
N SER A 171 2.41 5.85 10.91
CA SER A 171 2.66 7.29 11.01
C SER A 171 4.16 7.59 10.97
N GLY A 172 4.57 8.49 10.07
CA GLY A 172 5.97 8.88 9.87
C GLY A 172 6.86 7.81 9.24
N CYS A 173 6.33 6.64 8.88
CA CYS A 173 7.07 5.55 8.27
C CYS A 173 7.39 5.82 6.80
N THR A 174 8.53 5.28 6.35
CA THR A 174 8.82 5.05 4.93
C THR A 174 8.31 3.66 4.57
N ALA A 175 7.43 3.56 3.56
CA ALA A 175 6.80 2.31 3.17
C ALA A 175 7.15 1.92 1.73
N LEU A 176 7.10 0.61 1.45
CA LEU A 176 7.04 0.04 0.10
C LEU A 176 5.64 -0.54 -0.10
N ASP A 177 4.98 -0.19 -1.20
CA ASP A 177 3.73 -0.81 -1.67
C ASP A 177 4.00 -1.53 -2.99
N SER A 178 3.98 -2.87 -2.98
CA SER A 178 4.20 -3.68 -4.17
C SER A 178 2.91 -4.34 -4.66
N GLY A 179 2.66 -4.15 -5.96
CA GLY A 179 1.37 -4.34 -6.58
C GLY A 179 0.54 -3.05 -6.49
N LEU A 180 1.18 -1.92 -6.79
CA LEU A 180 0.62 -0.56 -6.67
C LEU A 180 -0.71 -0.43 -7.41
N SER A 181 -0.82 -0.95 -8.65
CA SER A 181 -2.02 -0.88 -9.50
C SER A 181 -2.60 0.53 -9.54
N THR A 182 -3.83 0.76 -9.08
CA THR A 182 -4.46 2.09 -9.01
C THR A 182 -3.94 2.94 -7.84
N GLY A 183 -3.27 2.33 -6.84
CA GLY A 183 -2.73 3.01 -5.67
C GLY A 183 -3.61 2.95 -4.41
N GLY A 184 -4.47 1.93 -4.29
CA GLY A 184 -5.37 1.83 -3.16
C GLY A 184 -4.67 1.61 -1.81
N PHE A 185 -3.64 0.76 -1.76
CA PHE A 185 -2.82 0.56 -0.56
C PHE A 185 -1.99 1.80 -0.26
N THR A 186 -1.36 2.38 -1.28
CA THR A 186 -0.62 3.65 -1.16
C THR A 186 -1.50 4.77 -0.59
N ASP A 187 -2.74 4.96 -1.11
CA ASP A 187 -3.67 5.97 -0.57
C ASP A 187 -4.01 5.71 0.91
N CYS A 188 -4.19 4.45 1.29
CA CYS A 188 -4.41 4.06 2.68
C CYS A 188 -3.19 4.37 3.56
N LEU A 189 -1.97 4.06 3.12
CA LEU A 189 -0.72 4.39 3.83
C LEU A 189 -0.58 5.91 4.03
N LEU A 190 -0.82 6.69 2.99
CA LEU A 190 -0.73 8.16 3.03
C LEU A 190 -1.76 8.77 3.98
N GLN A 191 -3.02 8.30 3.93
CA GLN A 191 -4.09 8.74 4.85
C GLN A 191 -3.84 8.30 6.30
N SER A 192 -3.09 7.20 6.49
CA SER A 192 -2.65 6.72 7.81
C SER A 192 -1.35 7.37 8.29
N GLY A 193 -0.84 8.39 7.59
CA GLY A 193 0.28 9.22 8.04
C GLY A 193 1.66 8.75 7.59
N ALA A 194 1.78 7.86 6.61
CA ALA A 194 3.08 7.48 6.05
C ALA A 194 3.82 8.73 5.51
N LYS A 195 5.11 8.82 5.82
CA LYS A 195 5.98 9.92 5.41
C LYS A 195 6.36 9.84 3.94
N LYS A 196 6.59 8.62 3.44
CA LYS A 196 7.02 8.34 2.07
C LYS A 196 6.55 6.95 1.67
N VAL A 197 6.16 6.78 0.42
CA VAL A 197 5.76 5.48 -0.15
C VAL A 197 6.49 5.25 -1.47
N TYR A 198 7.20 4.13 -1.58
CA TYR A 198 7.70 3.59 -2.84
C TYR A 198 6.64 2.66 -3.41
N GLY A 199 6.01 3.03 -4.51
CA GLY A 199 5.00 2.22 -5.18
C GLY A 199 5.59 1.45 -6.35
N VAL A 200 5.66 0.12 -6.27
CA VAL A 200 6.27 -0.75 -7.28
C VAL A 200 5.19 -1.56 -7.99
N ASP A 201 5.20 -1.54 -9.34
CA ASP A 201 4.29 -2.34 -10.16
C ASP A 201 4.94 -2.74 -11.50
N VAL A 202 4.65 -3.95 -11.96
CA VAL A 202 5.05 -4.41 -13.31
C VAL A 202 4.20 -3.75 -14.41
N GLY A 203 3.01 -3.28 -14.08
CA GLY A 203 2.11 -2.54 -14.95
C GLY A 203 2.57 -1.11 -15.22
N TYR A 204 1.82 -0.42 -16.07
CA TYR A 204 2.10 0.96 -16.44
C TYR A 204 0.80 1.74 -16.69
N GLY A 205 0.77 3.01 -16.27
CA GLY A 205 -0.32 3.93 -16.56
C GLY A 205 -1.63 3.64 -15.82
N GLN A 206 -1.60 2.83 -14.75
CA GLN A 206 -2.79 2.46 -13.97
C GLN A 206 -2.99 3.33 -12.73
N VAL A 207 -1.93 3.98 -12.27
CA VAL A 207 -1.92 4.75 -11.02
C VAL A 207 -2.85 5.96 -11.13
N ALA A 208 -3.72 6.14 -10.14
CA ALA A 208 -4.63 7.27 -10.06
C ALA A 208 -3.85 8.60 -9.99
N GLU A 209 -4.36 9.63 -10.68
CA GLU A 209 -3.68 10.93 -10.76
C GLU A 209 -3.43 11.55 -9.38
N LYS A 210 -4.36 11.42 -8.44
CA LYS A 210 -4.19 11.83 -7.05
C LYS A 210 -2.92 11.25 -6.40
N ILE A 211 -2.61 9.98 -6.67
CA ILE A 211 -1.44 9.29 -6.14
C ILE A 211 -0.19 9.71 -6.89
N ARG A 212 -0.30 9.91 -8.21
CA ARG A 212 0.81 10.33 -9.06
C ARG A 212 1.31 11.73 -8.73
N GLN A 213 0.43 12.60 -8.27
CA GLN A 213 0.75 13.99 -7.89
C GLN A 213 1.16 14.17 -6.43
N ASP A 214 1.08 13.14 -5.58
CA ASP A 214 1.49 13.25 -4.17
C ASP A 214 3.01 13.17 -4.05
N GLU A 215 3.63 14.25 -3.58
CA GLU A 215 5.09 14.39 -3.45
C GLU A 215 5.74 13.33 -2.54
N ARG A 216 4.95 12.70 -1.68
CA ARG A 216 5.40 11.61 -0.79
C ARG A 216 5.53 10.27 -1.52
N VAL A 217 5.06 10.15 -2.78
CA VAL A 217 5.03 8.90 -3.52
C VAL A 217 6.10 8.87 -4.60
N ILE A 218 6.90 7.83 -4.59
CA ILE A 218 7.85 7.51 -5.66
C ILE A 218 7.31 6.31 -6.43
N ILE A 219 6.89 6.53 -7.67
CA ILE A 219 6.27 5.50 -8.51
C ILE A 219 7.32 4.82 -9.37
N MET A 220 7.39 3.50 -9.27
CA MET A 220 8.28 2.61 -10.01
C MET A 220 7.43 1.65 -10.85
N GLU A 221 6.87 2.15 -11.96
CA GLU A 221 6.12 1.34 -12.94
C GLU A 221 7.08 0.51 -13.81
N ARG A 222 6.58 -0.54 -14.46
CA ARG A 222 7.36 -1.51 -15.27
C ARG A 222 8.53 -2.10 -14.49
N THR A 223 8.35 -2.24 -13.18
CA THR A 223 9.39 -2.72 -12.26
C THR A 223 8.91 -3.99 -11.58
N ASN A 224 9.67 -5.07 -11.75
CA ASN A 224 9.39 -6.30 -11.03
C ASN A 224 10.16 -6.28 -9.71
N LEU A 225 9.43 -6.39 -8.58
CA LEU A 225 10.02 -6.35 -7.24
C LEU A 225 11.10 -7.41 -7.03
N ARG A 226 11.03 -8.57 -7.70
CA ARG A 226 12.07 -9.61 -7.62
C ARG A 226 13.47 -9.08 -7.92
N TYR A 227 13.57 -8.07 -8.77
CA TYR A 227 14.85 -7.52 -9.27
C TYR A 227 15.22 -6.18 -8.62
N VAL A 228 14.44 -5.72 -7.66
CA VAL A 228 14.78 -4.54 -6.86
C VAL A 228 15.83 -4.93 -5.83
N THR A 229 17.04 -4.43 -6.00
CA THR A 229 18.17 -4.73 -5.12
C THR A 229 18.30 -3.78 -3.96
N ASP A 230 17.92 -2.52 -4.19
CA ASP A 230 18.02 -1.42 -3.21
C ASP A 230 16.99 -0.33 -3.50
N LEU A 231 16.74 0.48 -2.51
CA LEU A 231 15.96 1.72 -2.59
C LEU A 231 16.80 2.85 -1.98
N PRO A 232 16.52 4.12 -2.34
CA PRO A 232 17.21 5.26 -1.72
C PRO A 232 17.10 5.31 -0.19
N ASP A 233 15.99 4.78 0.35
CA ASP A 233 15.76 4.65 1.79
C ASP A 233 15.49 3.19 2.14
N ILE A 234 15.94 2.76 3.31
CA ILE A 234 15.49 1.52 3.93
C ILE A 234 14.07 1.75 4.45
N VAL A 235 13.16 0.83 4.14
CA VAL A 235 11.75 0.99 4.49
C VAL A 235 11.42 0.41 5.86
N ASP A 236 10.44 1.03 6.53
CA ASP A 236 9.91 0.60 7.81
C ASP A 236 8.82 -0.45 7.68
N VAL A 237 8.02 -0.33 6.60
CA VAL A 237 6.84 -1.14 6.33
C VAL A 237 6.82 -1.55 4.86
N VAL A 238 6.47 -2.80 4.61
CA VAL A 238 6.21 -3.34 3.27
C VAL A 238 4.77 -3.82 3.20
N THR A 239 4.06 -3.45 2.14
CA THR A 239 2.74 -4.00 1.79
C THR A 239 2.81 -4.74 0.47
N LEU A 240 2.18 -5.93 0.41
CA LEU A 240 2.19 -6.81 -0.76
C LEU A 240 0.76 -7.15 -1.18
N ASP A 241 0.32 -6.61 -2.32
CA ASP A 241 -0.93 -6.99 -3.02
C ASP A 241 -0.61 -7.55 -4.41
N LEU A 242 0.22 -8.58 -4.46
CA LEU A 242 0.75 -9.16 -5.69
C LEU A 242 -0.29 -10.01 -6.43
N SER A 243 -0.18 -10.07 -7.76
CA SER A 243 -0.99 -10.94 -8.61
C SER A 243 -0.10 -11.75 -9.54
N PHE A 244 -0.53 -12.99 -9.83
CA PHE A 244 0.13 -13.93 -10.74
C PHE A 244 1.51 -14.41 -10.31
N ILE A 245 1.88 -14.22 -9.06
CA ILE A 245 3.15 -14.66 -8.49
C ILE A 245 2.93 -15.05 -7.02
N SER A 246 3.68 -16.04 -6.53
CA SER A 246 3.76 -16.33 -5.11
C SER A 246 4.50 -15.23 -4.36
N VAL A 247 3.98 -14.86 -3.18
CA VAL A 247 4.62 -13.93 -2.26
C VAL A 247 6.06 -14.35 -1.91
N LEU A 248 6.31 -15.64 -1.79
CA LEU A 248 7.64 -16.16 -1.43
C LEU A 248 8.73 -15.77 -2.43
N LYS A 249 8.38 -15.58 -3.72
CA LYS A 249 9.34 -15.21 -4.76
C LYS A 249 9.89 -13.78 -4.65
N VAL A 250 9.25 -12.90 -3.87
CA VAL A 250 9.70 -11.52 -3.67
C VAL A 250 10.42 -11.31 -2.34
N LEU A 251 10.38 -12.28 -1.43
CA LEU A 251 11.01 -12.17 -0.11
C LEU A 251 12.53 -11.88 -0.17
N PRO A 252 13.31 -12.47 -1.11
CA PRO A 252 14.73 -12.11 -1.24
C PRO A 252 14.98 -10.61 -1.48
N ALA A 253 14.12 -9.95 -2.26
CA ALA A 253 14.22 -8.51 -2.48
C ALA A 253 13.82 -7.72 -1.23
N ILE A 254 12.74 -8.16 -0.54
CA ILE A 254 12.27 -7.50 0.68
C ILE A 254 13.31 -7.56 1.79
N CYS A 255 14.02 -8.67 1.92
CA CYS A 255 15.10 -8.84 2.90
C CYS A 255 16.21 -7.78 2.79
N ARG A 256 16.41 -7.18 1.60
CA ARG A 256 17.42 -6.15 1.37
C ARG A 256 16.95 -4.75 1.68
N ILE A 257 15.66 -4.50 1.56
CA ILE A 257 15.07 -3.17 1.62
C ILE A 257 14.29 -2.89 2.91
N LEU A 258 13.80 -3.93 3.60
CA LEU A 258 13.10 -3.78 4.88
C LEU A 258 14.09 -3.79 6.04
N LYS A 259 13.95 -2.87 6.97
CA LYS A 259 14.80 -2.82 8.16
C LYS A 259 14.57 -4.02 9.08
N PRO A 260 15.58 -4.45 9.87
CA PRO A 260 15.37 -5.36 10.99
C PRO A 260 14.30 -4.84 11.95
N GLY A 261 13.38 -5.71 12.38
CA GLY A 261 12.19 -5.33 13.14
C GLY A 261 11.13 -4.58 12.35
N GLY A 262 11.30 -4.46 11.02
CA GLY A 262 10.31 -3.83 10.13
C GLY A 262 9.09 -4.72 9.91
N THR A 263 7.99 -4.11 9.53
CA THR A 263 6.69 -4.76 9.35
C THR A 263 6.46 -5.14 7.89
N MET A 264 5.94 -6.34 7.64
CA MET A 264 5.46 -6.77 6.34
C MET A 264 3.99 -7.18 6.45
N LEU A 265 3.11 -6.53 5.69
CA LEU A 265 1.70 -6.83 5.55
C LEU A 265 1.44 -7.44 4.17
N VAL A 266 0.92 -8.65 4.15
CA VAL A 266 0.76 -9.44 2.93
C VAL A 266 -0.70 -9.75 2.68
N LEU A 267 -1.16 -9.53 1.45
CA LEU A 267 -2.41 -10.09 0.97
C LEU A 267 -2.14 -11.44 0.32
N ILE A 268 -2.39 -12.51 1.06
CA ILE A 268 -2.28 -13.89 0.58
C ILE A 268 -3.49 -14.20 -0.30
N LYS A 269 -3.22 -14.54 -1.54
CA LYS A 269 -4.22 -14.88 -2.55
C LYS A 269 -4.12 -16.37 -2.89
N PRO A 270 -5.01 -17.23 -2.38
CA PRO A 270 -4.89 -18.68 -2.56
C PRO A 270 -4.72 -19.11 -4.02
N GLN A 271 -5.33 -18.41 -4.97
CA GLN A 271 -5.23 -18.72 -6.40
C GLN A 271 -3.82 -18.56 -6.99
N PHE A 272 -2.90 -17.84 -6.29
CA PHE A 272 -1.52 -17.65 -6.73
C PHE A 272 -0.51 -18.43 -5.87
N GLU A 273 -0.97 -19.04 -4.79
CA GLU A 273 -0.14 -19.81 -3.86
C GLU A 273 -0.42 -21.31 -3.91
N ALA A 274 -1.66 -21.70 -4.26
CA ALA A 274 -2.08 -23.10 -4.31
C ALA A 274 -1.52 -23.82 -5.54
N LYS A 275 -1.39 -25.15 -5.44
CA LYS A 275 -1.05 -26.01 -6.57
C LYS A 275 -2.14 -25.96 -7.64
N ARG A 276 -1.76 -26.07 -8.92
CA ARG A 276 -2.72 -26.00 -10.04
C ARG A 276 -3.88 -26.98 -9.92
N SER A 277 -3.66 -28.17 -9.35
CA SER A 277 -4.69 -29.18 -9.10
C SER A 277 -5.74 -28.79 -8.04
N GLN A 278 -5.42 -27.81 -7.19
CA GLN A 278 -6.29 -27.31 -6.13
C GLN A 278 -7.14 -26.10 -6.57
N ILE A 279 -6.86 -25.58 -7.76
CA ILE A 279 -7.54 -24.40 -8.31
C ILE A 279 -8.67 -24.86 -9.21
N GLY A 280 -9.90 -24.43 -8.91
CA GLY A 280 -11.09 -24.77 -9.70
C GLY A 280 -11.07 -24.17 -11.12
N SER A 281 -11.95 -24.66 -12.00
CA SER A 281 -12.02 -24.33 -13.43
C SER A 281 -12.12 -22.82 -13.75
N LYS A 282 -12.59 -22.01 -12.79
CA LYS A 282 -12.69 -20.55 -12.93
C LYS A 282 -11.59 -19.79 -12.19
N GLY A 283 -10.51 -20.48 -11.79
CA GLY A 283 -9.45 -19.85 -11.00
C GLY A 283 -9.84 -19.58 -9.54
N VAL A 284 -10.88 -20.25 -9.01
CA VAL A 284 -11.35 -20.02 -7.64
C VAL A 284 -10.97 -21.19 -6.75
N VAL A 285 -10.31 -20.90 -5.64
CA VAL A 285 -10.04 -21.84 -4.55
C VAL A 285 -11.16 -21.71 -3.52
N ARG A 286 -11.93 -22.80 -3.32
CA ARG A 286 -13.09 -22.82 -2.41
C ARG A 286 -12.87 -23.68 -1.17
N ASP A 287 -11.95 -24.63 -1.25
CA ASP A 287 -11.68 -25.58 -0.17
C ASP A 287 -10.98 -24.88 1.00
N ALA A 288 -11.60 -24.92 2.17
CA ALA A 288 -11.06 -24.35 3.39
C ALA A 288 -9.74 -25.00 3.85
N ASN A 289 -9.52 -26.29 3.51
CA ASN A 289 -8.26 -26.97 3.83
C ASN A 289 -7.13 -26.45 2.94
N VAL A 290 -7.42 -26.17 1.66
CA VAL A 290 -6.45 -25.54 0.75
C VAL A 290 -6.13 -24.12 1.22
N HIS A 291 -7.10 -23.35 1.71
CA HIS A 291 -6.83 -22.04 2.30
C HIS A 291 -5.86 -22.14 3.49
N LYS A 292 -6.06 -23.11 4.38
CA LYS A 292 -5.16 -23.34 5.52
C LYS A 292 -3.77 -23.76 5.07
N GLU A 293 -3.69 -24.73 4.12
CA GLU A 293 -2.43 -25.18 3.54
C GLU A 293 -1.62 -24.00 2.94
N VAL A 294 -2.31 -23.14 2.17
CA VAL A 294 -1.68 -21.99 1.53
C VAL A 294 -1.14 -21.00 2.57
N ILE A 295 -1.95 -20.67 3.58
CA ILE A 295 -1.50 -19.75 4.66
C ILE A 295 -0.28 -20.33 5.37
N GLU A 296 -0.32 -21.61 5.74
CA GLU A 296 0.77 -22.28 6.42
C GLU A 296 2.05 -22.31 5.55
N ASN A 297 1.92 -22.62 4.25
CA ASN A 297 3.06 -22.61 3.31
C ASN A 297 3.71 -21.23 3.22
N VAL A 298 2.92 -20.15 3.20
CA VAL A 298 3.45 -18.78 3.19
C VAL A 298 4.14 -18.46 4.53
N ILE A 299 3.57 -18.88 5.66
CA ILE A 299 4.17 -18.67 6.99
C ILE A 299 5.51 -19.39 7.09
N GLN A 300 5.55 -20.68 6.74
CA GLN A 300 6.78 -21.46 6.82
C GLN A 300 7.84 -20.97 5.82
N GLY A 301 7.41 -20.61 4.59
CA GLY A 301 8.31 -20.03 3.61
C GLY A 301 8.89 -18.69 4.08
N ALA A 302 8.09 -17.80 4.63
CA ALA A 302 8.55 -16.50 5.13
C ALA A 302 9.55 -16.64 6.30
N LYS A 303 9.35 -17.65 7.15
CA LYS A 303 10.27 -17.95 8.28
C LYS A 303 11.70 -18.27 7.78
N LEU A 304 11.84 -18.93 6.64
CA LEU A 304 13.17 -19.22 6.06
C LEU A 304 13.93 -17.95 5.69
N TYR A 305 13.22 -16.85 5.46
CA TYR A 305 13.78 -15.53 5.15
C TYR A 305 13.94 -14.63 6.38
N GLY A 306 13.77 -15.18 7.59
CA GLY A 306 13.91 -14.43 8.83
C GLY A 306 12.69 -13.60 9.22
N PHE A 307 11.51 -13.90 8.68
CA PHE A 307 10.26 -13.27 9.10
C PHE A 307 9.57 -14.05 10.20
N GLU A 308 9.18 -13.36 11.24
CA GLU A 308 8.33 -13.87 12.32
C GLU A 308 6.87 -13.62 11.97
N TYR A 309 6.06 -14.68 11.94
CA TYR A 309 4.62 -14.57 11.79
C TYR A 309 3.97 -14.07 13.08
N ILE A 310 3.08 -13.08 12.95
CA ILE A 310 2.36 -12.49 14.08
C ILE A 310 0.89 -12.96 14.09
N ASP A 311 0.13 -12.70 13.01
CA ASP A 311 -1.29 -13.02 12.93
C ASP A 311 -1.79 -12.94 11.49
N HIS A 312 -3.00 -13.46 11.23
CA HIS A 312 -3.69 -13.28 9.96
C HIS A 312 -5.20 -13.10 10.17
N THR A 313 -5.85 -12.48 9.20
CA THR A 313 -7.31 -12.31 9.16
C THR A 313 -7.84 -12.39 7.73
N THR A 314 -9.13 -12.68 7.58
CA THR A 314 -9.77 -12.67 6.26
C THR A 314 -9.92 -11.22 5.75
N SER A 315 -9.63 -10.99 4.47
CA SER A 315 -9.86 -9.72 3.80
C SER A 315 -11.35 -9.32 3.87
N PRO A 316 -11.66 -8.02 4.10
CA PRO A 316 -13.06 -7.56 4.20
C PRO A 316 -13.79 -7.61 2.86
N ILE A 317 -13.03 -7.67 1.76
CA ILE A 317 -13.57 -7.77 0.40
C ILE A 317 -12.93 -8.94 -0.33
N LYS A 318 -13.73 -9.61 -1.13
CA LYS A 318 -13.25 -10.69 -1.99
C LYS A 318 -12.44 -10.16 -3.16
N GLY A 319 -11.58 -11.01 -3.73
CA GLY A 319 -10.85 -10.74 -4.95
C GLY A 319 -11.76 -10.31 -6.11
N ALA A 320 -11.18 -9.66 -7.12
CA ALA A 320 -11.89 -9.24 -8.32
C ALA A 320 -12.40 -10.45 -9.13
N LYS A 321 -13.36 -10.23 -10.01
CA LYS A 321 -13.97 -11.18 -10.96
C LYS A 321 -14.62 -12.40 -10.31
N GLU A 322 -13.84 -13.35 -9.78
CA GLU A 322 -14.32 -14.68 -9.39
C GLU A 322 -14.64 -14.82 -7.90
N GLY A 323 -14.32 -13.80 -7.10
CA GLY A 323 -14.69 -13.78 -5.69
C GLY A 323 -13.88 -14.70 -4.79
N ASN A 324 -12.58 -14.91 -5.08
CA ASN A 324 -11.67 -15.61 -4.17
C ASN A 324 -11.66 -14.97 -2.79
N THR A 325 -11.68 -15.80 -1.76
CA THR A 325 -11.37 -15.37 -0.40
C THR A 325 -9.87 -15.10 -0.33
N GLU A 326 -9.50 -13.93 0.17
CA GLU A 326 -8.12 -13.48 0.35
C GLU A 326 -7.84 -13.28 1.83
N PHE A 327 -6.59 -13.41 2.25
CA PHE A 327 -6.20 -13.31 3.65
C PHE A 327 -5.13 -12.24 3.83
N LEU A 328 -5.26 -11.46 4.88
CA LEU A 328 -4.28 -10.48 5.30
C LEU A 328 -3.39 -11.12 6.36
N ALA A 329 -2.10 -11.07 6.21
CA ALA A 329 -1.14 -11.62 7.17
C ALA A 329 -0.11 -10.55 7.58
N HIS A 330 0.29 -10.61 8.84
CA HIS A 330 1.27 -9.73 9.45
C HIS A 330 2.52 -10.50 9.82
N PHE A 331 3.65 -10.01 9.35
CA PHE A 331 4.98 -10.52 9.67
C PHE A 331 5.88 -9.38 10.14
N THR A 332 6.88 -9.72 10.93
CA THR A 332 7.94 -8.81 11.35
C THR A 332 9.28 -9.39 10.96
N MET A 333 10.17 -8.61 10.36
CA MET A 333 11.55 -9.03 10.13
C MET A 333 12.24 -9.25 11.46
N SER A 334 12.97 -10.35 11.61
CA SER A 334 13.81 -10.61 12.79
C SER A 334 14.72 -9.42 13.09
N LEU A 335 14.97 -9.16 14.37
CA LEU A 335 15.90 -8.10 14.79
C LEU A 335 17.34 -8.37 14.38
N ASP A 336 17.69 -9.64 14.17
CA ASP A 336 18.99 -10.05 13.64
C ASP A 336 19.09 -9.91 12.12
N GLY A 337 17.99 -9.51 11.46
CA GLY A 337 17.85 -9.43 10.01
C GLY A 337 17.61 -10.80 9.36
N PRO A 338 17.66 -10.85 8.03
CA PRO A 338 17.54 -12.11 7.30
C PRO A 338 18.78 -12.98 7.47
N PRO A 339 18.68 -14.32 7.28
CA PRO A 339 19.83 -15.21 7.27
C PRO A 339 20.90 -14.73 6.27
N PRO A 340 22.20 -14.78 6.64
CA PRO A 340 23.29 -14.28 5.79
C PRO A 340 23.32 -14.90 4.39
N GLU A 341 22.94 -16.18 4.27
CA GLU A 341 22.90 -16.90 2.99
C GLU A 341 21.89 -16.26 2.00
N ILE A 342 20.81 -15.69 2.51
CA ILE A 342 19.80 -15.00 1.67
C ILE A 342 20.36 -13.75 1.04
N LEU A 343 21.24 -13.03 1.72
CA LEU A 343 21.87 -11.81 1.20
C LEU A 343 23.01 -12.11 0.20
N GLN A 344 23.61 -13.30 0.28
CA GLN A 344 24.72 -13.72 -0.58
C GLN A 344 24.26 -14.34 -1.90
N ASN A 345 23.15 -15.08 -1.92
CA ASN A 345 22.66 -15.83 -3.09
C ASN A 345 21.95 -14.96 -4.15
N THR A 346 22.33 -13.71 -4.34
CA THR A 346 21.58 -12.75 -5.16
C THR A 346 22.15 -12.50 -6.55
N VAL A 347 23.02 -13.37 -7.05
CA VAL A 347 23.68 -13.15 -8.37
C VAL A 347 23.15 -14.07 -9.47
N GLU A 348 22.44 -15.14 -9.16
CA GLU A 348 21.89 -16.04 -10.16
C GLU A 348 20.35 -15.96 -10.16
N VAL A 349 19.81 -14.94 -10.81
CA VAL A 349 18.40 -14.97 -11.25
C VAL A 349 18.41 -15.65 -12.61
N GLU A 350 18.06 -16.94 -12.64
CA GLU A 350 17.71 -17.61 -13.87
C GLU A 350 16.60 -16.80 -14.55
N GLU A 351 16.86 -16.38 -15.79
CA GLU A 351 15.84 -15.85 -16.70
C GLU A 351 14.93 -17.04 -17.04
N ASP A 352 13.87 -17.22 -16.26
CA ASP A 352 12.77 -18.12 -16.62
C ASP A 352 12.06 -17.53 -17.86
N GLU A 353 12.23 -18.18 -19.03
CA GLU A 353 11.52 -17.96 -20.29
C GLU A 353 9.97 -18.02 -20.16
#